data_ca5741338c66b0e45ae287151a648660
#
_entry.id   ca5741338c66b0e45ae287151a648660
#
_cell.length_a   1.000
_cell.length_b   1.000
_cell.length_c   1.000
_cell.angle_alpha   90.00
_cell.angle_beta   90.00
_cell.angle_gamma   90.00
#
_symmetry.space_group_name_H-M   'P 1'
#
loop_
_entity.id
_entity.type
_entity.pdbx_description
1 polymer ?
#
loop_
_entity_poly.entity_id
_entity_poly.type
_entity_poly.pdbx_seq_one_letter_code
_entity_poly.pdbx_strand_id
1 'polypeptide(L)'
;MKSYKAFLFLTLLACLSLSSCYHEFPSGGGGGGGGTANVSLVLVSDTLPANIGIISLRLAISSVVLTSSTGTTSTLNTGNLTVDLARAQSDSIFLGTIPGVPTGTNSSIALHITGGEIAFFNGTGVALTNPACPVNGVCVASFSASSVPTITSSQTISANTGFGIDFNLSNIVTVSGTTLTVNFTNSGNTNAVTSFALPRATSLAAGQLDLIEDFTGVVTLTSTGVTVASQTQAGRGSITATVNSTTEFDIDPSLQLCTTPTAGTASTCVSNNQIVSMDAILNSDGTFTAQELEPLLATPVVDTIEGTIVNISSPTQFSVVTSDIVAAASGSKIGSLSMGDPVTVNLSNSIVTGGFLVDTKGLAVGGPLGNFVGGTGTGTLFVGQTVSFPVSSFTAANGTTAAIANNVNLVTLRWSRFISTLNTSTPLEINVTSIPGNFGFTPASTFDVQLFGNTNLDVGSAGLANNAPVAIRALYLQNNTNTADPAFFAAKVRQH
;
A
#
# COMPACT_ATOMS: atom_id res chain seq x y z
N MET A 1 -48.39 42.21 4.30
CA MET A 1 -49.26 41.01 4.33
C MET A 1 -48.97 40.14 3.13
N LYS A 2 -48.80 38.81 3.31
CA LYS A 2 -48.48 37.74 2.33
C LYS A 2 -46.98 37.67 1.98
N SER A 3 -46.22 36.58 2.09
CA SER A 3 -46.50 35.22 2.58
C SER A 3 -45.12 34.56 2.80
N TYR A 4 -44.81 34.26 4.03
CA TYR A 4 -43.65 33.44 4.43
C TYR A 4 -44.15 32.01 4.69
N LYS A 5 -44.25 31.18 3.67
CA LYS A 5 -44.49 29.73 3.81
C LYS A 5 -44.02 28.98 2.56
N ALA A 6 -42.74 28.91 2.32
CA ALA A 6 -42.20 27.99 1.31
C ALA A 6 -40.69 27.76 1.45
N PHE A 7 -40.11 27.78 2.65
CA PHE A 7 -38.65 27.53 2.81
C PHE A 7 -38.33 26.54 3.91
N LEU A 8 -39.26 25.67 4.28
CA LEU A 8 -39.05 24.72 5.39
C LEU A 8 -39.20 23.24 4.96
N PHE A 9 -39.02 22.89 3.70
CA PHE A 9 -39.19 21.50 3.24
C PHE A 9 -38.03 20.95 2.40
N LEU A 10 -36.88 21.63 2.31
CA LEU A 10 -35.75 21.17 1.51
C LEU A 10 -34.47 20.91 2.32
N THR A 11 -34.51 20.91 3.64
CA THR A 11 -33.36 20.64 4.51
C THR A 11 -33.47 19.33 5.29
N LEU A 12 -34.44 18.46 4.97
CA LEU A 12 -34.64 17.19 5.68
C LEU A 12 -34.37 15.95 4.86
N LEU A 13 -33.71 16.06 3.70
CA LEU A 13 -33.41 14.91 2.84
C LEU A 13 -31.91 14.68 2.56
N ALA A 14 -31.03 15.35 3.30
CA ALA A 14 -29.57 15.21 3.14
C ALA A 14 -28.86 14.53 4.33
N CYS A 15 -29.60 13.95 5.28
CA CYS A 15 -29.02 13.31 6.48
C CYS A 15 -29.29 11.81 6.60
N LEU A 16 -29.51 11.09 5.50
CA LEU A 16 -29.83 9.65 5.54
C LEU A 16 -28.93 8.80 4.64
N SER A 17 -27.62 9.02 4.66
CA SER A 17 -26.69 8.09 4.02
C SER A 17 -25.33 7.93 4.73
N LEU A 18 -25.27 8.14 6.05
CA LEU A 18 -24.11 7.81 6.87
C LEU A 18 -24.55 6.95 8.06
N SER A 19 -25.23 5.84 7.78
CA SER A 19 -25.32 4.77 8.76
C SER A 19 -24.10 3.87 8.61
N SER A 20 -22.98 4.29 9.23
CA SER A 20 -21.95 3.34 9.63
C SER A 20 -22.64 2.28 10.48
N CYS A 21 -22.58 1.02 10.06
CA CYS A 21 -23.05 -0.11 10.85
C CYS A 21 -22.25 -0.22 12.15
N TYR A 22 -22.63 0.54 13.16
CA TYR A 22 -22.28 0.24 14.54
C TYR A 22 -23.31 -0.80 15.01
N HIS A 23 -22.96 -2.08 14.94
CA HIS A 23 -23.74 -3.11 15.56
C HIS A 23 -23.26 -3.29 17.00
N GLU A 24 -24.09 -2.86 17.95
CA GLU A 24 -23.98 -3.28 19.35
C GLU A 24 -24.14 -4.81 19.42
N PHE A 25 -23.18 -5.45 20.08
CA PHE A 25 -23.22 -6.90 20.30
C PHE A 25 -24.24 -7.27 21.34
N PRO A 26 -25.19 -8.17 21.08
CA PRO A 26 -26.02 -8.74 22.12
C PRO A 26 -25.19 -9.71 22.98
N SER A 27 -25.03 -9.43 24.26
CA SER A 27 -24.64 -10.38 25.27
C SER A 27 -25.78 -11.37 25.47
N GLY A 28 -25.76 -12.51 24.83
CA GLY A 28 -26.79 -13.54 24.86
C GLY A 28 -26.30 -14.86 25.40
N GLY A 29 -26.99 -15.36 26.38
CA GLY A 29 -26.80 -16.57 27.11
C GLY A 29 -26.96 -17.86 26.31
N GLY A 30 -26.44 -18.96 26.91
CA GLY A 30 -26.20 -20.27 26.35
C GLY A 30 -27.40 -21.01 25.75
N GLY A 31 -27.08 -21.69 24.68
CA GLY A 31 -27.84 -22.76 24.06
C GLY A 31 -26.87 -23.50 23.15
N GLY A 32 -26.76 -24.81 23.22
CA GLY A 32 -25.79 -25.64 22.49
C GLY A 32 -25.92 -25.50 20.96
N GLY A 33 -25.31 -24.48 20.43
CA GLY A 33 -25.07 -24.23 19.01
C GLY A 33 -23.62 -23.78 18.85
N GLY A 34 -22.95 -24.17 17.80
CA GLY A 34 -21.57 -23.77 17.51
C GLY A 34 -21.38 -22.27 17.72
N GLY A 35 -20.29 -21.87 18.40
CA GLY A 35 -19.95 -20.48 18.64
C GLY A 35 -19.77 -19.71 17.34
N THR A 36 -19.72 -18.41 17.44
CA THR A 36 -19.33 -17.54 16.32
C THR A 36 -18.05 -16.76 16.65
N ALA A 37 -17.32 -16.35 15.64
CA ALA A 37 -16.07 -15.61 15.76
C ALA A 37 -16.00 -14.50 14.71
N ASN A 38 -15.21 -13.47 15.00
CA ASN A 38 -14.83 -12.47 14.00
C ASN A 38 -13.64 -12.99 13.20
N VAL A 39 -13.68 -12.79 11.90
CA VAL A 39 -12.59 -13.19 11.00
C VAL A 39 -12.11 -11.98 10.23
N SER A 40 -10.88 -11.55 10.51
CA SER A 40 -10.22 -10.44 9.79
C SER A 40 -9.46 -10.96 8.58
N LEU A 41 -9.49 -10.21 7.48
CA LEU A 41 -8.87 -10.59 6.22
C LEU A 41 -7.85 -9.54 5.80
N VAL A 42 -6.64 -9.99 5.44
CA VAL A 42 -5.58 -9.16 4.85
C VAL A 42 -5.12 -9.77 3.54
N LEU A 43 -4.62 -8.92 2.64
CA LEU A 43 -3.93 -9.34 1.42
C LEU A 43 -2.44 -9.15 1.57
N VAL A 44 -1.69 -10.08 1.00
CA VAL A 44 -0.26 -9.98 0.73
C VAL A 44 0.02 -10.48 -0.68
N SER A 45 1.17 -10.17 -1.23
CA SER A 45 1.62 -10.72 -2.50
C SER A 45 3.08 -11.10 -2.43
N ASP A 46 3.44 -12.13 -3.19
CA ASP A 46 4.79 -12.64 -3.25
C ASP A 46 5.26 -12.86 -4.70
N THR A 47 6.49 -13.31 -4.82
CA THR A 47 7.13 -13.89 -6.03
C THR A 47 6.80 -13.16 -7.33
N LEU A 48 7.73 -12.32 -7.79
CA LEU A 48 7.56 -11.61 -9.06
C LEU A 48 7.74 -12.53 -10.27
N PRO A 49 7.01 -12.26 -11.37
CA PRO A 49 7.25 -12.96 -12.62
C PRO A 49 8.64 -12.63 -13.16
N ALA A 50 9.28 -13.63 -13.75
CA ALA A 50 10.59 -13.44 -14.38
C ALA A 50 10.50 -12.41 -15.52
N ASN A 51 11.44 -11.47 -15.54
CA ASN A 51 11.57 -10.45 -16.58
C ASN A 51 10.39 -9.48 -16.74
N ILE A 52 9.43 -9.46 -15.80
CA ILE A 52 8.38 -8.45 -15.72
C ILE A 52 8.51 -7.74 -14.38
N GLY A 53 8.83 -6.46 -14.41
CA GLY A 53 8.83 -5.61 -13.21
C GLY A 53 7.43 -5.07 -12.97
N ILE A 54 6.68 -5.62 -12.02
CA ILE A 54 5.36 -5.08 -11.66
C ILE A 54 5.57 -3.79 -10.86
N ILE A 55 5.06 -2.67 -11.37
CA ILE A 55 5.13 -1.35 -10.74
C ILE A 55 3.83 -1.08 -9.98
N SER A 56 2.69 -1.46 -10.55
CA SER A 56 1.37 -1.43 -9.92
C SER A 56 0.53 -2.57 -10.47
N LEU A 57 -0.21 -3.25 -9.61
CA LEU A 57 -1.23 -4.24 -10.01
C LEU A 57 -2.50 -3.97 -9.21
N ARG A 58 -3.32 -3.12 -9.77
CA ARG A 58 -4.56 -2.65 -9.15
C ARG A 58 -5.69 -3.62 -9.37
N LEU A 59 -6.38 -4.01 -8.30
CA LEU A 59 -7.57 -4.85 -8.31
C LEU A 59 -8.75 -4.12 -7.69
N ALA A 60 -9.94 -4.29 -8.27
CA ALA A 60 -11.20 -3.97 -7.63
C ALA A 60 -11.84 -5.25 -7.08
N ILE A 61 -12.02 -5.31 -5.76
CA ILE A 61 -12.60 -6.46 -5.04
C ILE A 61 -13.97 -6.03 -4.51
N SER A 62 -15.03 -6.71 -4.94
CA SER A 62 -16.40 -6.38 -4.51
C SER A 62 -16.83 -7.13 -3.27
N SER A 63 -16.37 -8.36 -3.07
CA SER A 63 -16.67 -9.16 -1.88
C SER A 63 -15.69 -10.30 -1.68
N VAL A 64 -15.67 -10.81 -0.44
CA VAL A 64 -15.00 -12.06 -0.05
C VAL A 64 -16.01 -12.96 0.62
N VAL A 65 -16.10 -14.22 0.19
CA VAL A 65 -17.05 -15.22 0.73
C VAL A 65 -16.27 -16.35 1.38
N LEU A 66 -16.46 -16.55 2.68
CA LEU A 66 -16.02 -17.74 3.40
C LEU A 66 -17.12 -18.80 3.35
N THR A 67 -16.75 -20.02 3.01
CA THR A 67 -17.69 -21.16 3.04
C THR A 67 -17.22 -22.19 4.06
N SER A 68 -18.08 -22.55 5.00
CA SER A 68 -17.78 -23.59 5.98
C SER A 68 -17.81 -24.99 5.33
N SER A 69 -17.26 -25.99 6.01
CA SER A 69 -17.35 -27.40 5.59
C SER A 69 -18.78 -27.94 5.53
N THR A 70 -19.74 -27.26 6.18
CA THR A 70 -21.17 -27.58 6.13
C THR A 70 -21.93 -26.83 5.05
N GLY A 71 -21.23 -25.98 4.25
CA GLY A 71 -21.83 -25.19 3.18
C GLY A 71 -22.41 -23.84 3.62
N THR A 72 -22.28 -23.46 4.91
CA THR A 72 -22.71 -22.14 5.37
C THR A 72 -21.74 -21.07 4.87
N THR A 73 -22.27 -19.96 4.33
CA THR A 73 -21.46 -18.84 3.82
C THR A 73 -21.50 -17.64 4.76
N SER A 74 -20.37 -16.96 4.84
CA SER A 74 -20.23 -15.67 5.51
C SER A 74 -19.54 -14.70 4.54
N THR A 75 -20.10 -13.52 4.32
CA THR A 75 -19.66 -12.60 3.25
C THR A 75 -19.19 -11.28 3.83
N LEU A 76 -18.01 -10.84 3.38
CA LEU A 76 -17.53 -9.47 3.49
C LEU A 76 -17.84 -8.73 2.19
N ASN A 77 -18.68 -7.70 2.25
CA ASN A 77 -18.87 -6.77 1.15
C ASN A 77 -17.88 -5.61 1.27
N THR A 78 -17.00 -5.43 0.31
CA THR A 78 -15.92 -4.44 0.36
C THR A 78 -16.28 -3.13 -0.35
N GLY A 79 -17.46 -3.04 -0.96
CA GLY A 79 -17.90 -1.84 -1.68
C GLY A 79 -17.05 -1.51 -2.92
N ASN A 80 -16.46 -2.52 -3.57
CA ASN A 80 -15.47 -2.36 -4.64
C ASN A 80 -14.17 -1.67 -4.17
N LEU A 81 -13.66 -2.12 -3.04
CA LEU A 81 -12.35 -1.70 -2.55
C LEU A 81 -11.30 -1.93 -3.64
N THR A 82 -10.55 -0.89 -3.96
CA THR A 82 -9.42 -1.00 -4.88
C THR A 82 -8.12 -1.12 -4.09
N VAL A 83 -7.32 -2.11 -4.45
CA VAL A 83 -6.04 -2.41 -3.81
C VAL A 83 -4.94 -2.50 -4.86
N ASP A 84 -3.71 -2.15 -4.50
CA ASP A 84 -2.53 -2.35 -5.33
C ASP A 84 -1.66 -3.48 -4.76
N LEU A 85 -1.61 -4.61 -5.46
CA LEU A 85 -0.83 -5.77 -5.06
C LEU A 85 0.68 -5.52 -5.08
N ALA A 86 1.17 -4.53 -5.82
CA ALA A 86 2.58 -4.16 -5.76
C ALA A 86 2.97 -3.63 -4.36
N ARG A 87 2.07 -2.96 -3.64
CA ARG A 87 2.28 -2.57 -2.24
C ARG A 87 2.22 -3.77 -1.29
N ALA A 88 1.36 -4.74 -1.59
CA ALA A 88 1.16 -5.94 -0.77
C ALA A 88 2.40 -6.87 -0.73
N GLN A 89 3.45 -6.59 -1.49
CA GLN A 89 4.71 -7.32 -1.44
C GLN A 89 5.38 -7.19 -0.06
N SER A 90 5.54 -5.99 0.43
CA SER A 90 6.16 -5.70 1.73
C SER A 90 5.13 -5.41 2.83
N ASP A 91 3.97 -4.88 2.47
CA ASP A 91 2.94 -4.44 3.41
C ASP A 91 1.74 -5.38 3.38
N SER A 92 0.88 -5.31 4.40
CA SER A 92 -0.40 -6.00 4.41
C SER A 92 -1.52 -5.02 4.08
N ILE A 93 -2.46 -5.45 3.25
CA ILE A 93 -3.65 -4.65 2.91
C ILE A 93 -4.85 -5.21 3.65
N PHE A 94 -5.44 -4.43 4.53
CA PHE A 94 -6.64 -4.82 5.24
C PHE A 94 -7.87 -4.77 4.32
N LEU A 95 -8.60 -5.88 4.22
CA LEU A 95 -9.85 -5.97 3.47
C LEU A 95 -11.07 -5.68 4.33
N GLY A 96 -11.07 -6.14 5.55
CA GLY A 96 -12.19 -6.01 6.47
C GLY A 96 -12.29 -7.18 7.45
N THR A 97 -13.24 -7.08 8.38
CA THR A 97 -13.57 -8.14 9.34
C THR A 97 -14.98 -8.64 9.07
N ILE A 98 -15.16 -9.96 8.97
CA ILE A 98 -16.46 -10.62 8.88
C ILE A 98 -16.90 -10.96 10.31
N PRO A 99 -17.96 -10.34 10.83
CA PRO A 99 -18.47 -10.66 12.15
C PRO A 99 -19.32 -11.93 12.13
N GLY A 100 -19.34 -12.64 13.25
CA GLY A 100 -20.29 -13.73 13.48
C GLY A 100 -20.11 -14.95 12.57
N VAL A 101 -18.90 -15.22 12.09
CA VAL A 101 -18.59 -16.43 11.31
C VAL A 101 -18.75 -17.66 12.19
N PRO A 102 -19.50 -18.71 11.76
CA PRO A 102 -19.63 -19.95 12.55
C PRO A 102 -18.28 -20.58 12.84
N THR A 103 -18.05 -21.01 14.08
CA THR A 103 -16.86 -21.79 14.43
C THR A 103 -16.89 -23.15 13.74
N GLY A 104 -15.71 -23.64 13.37
CA GLY A 104 -15.54 -24.90 12.64
C GLY A 104 -14.51 -24.77 11.52
N THR A 105 -14.45 -25.78 10.68
CA THR A 105 -13.53 -25.77 9.52
C THR A 105 -14.16 -25.05 8.34
N ASN A 106 -13.44 -24.09 7.74
CA ASN A 106 -13.79 -23.52 6.46
C ASN A 106 -13.26 -24.40 5.33
N SER A 107 -14.05 -24.52 4.27
CA SER A 107 -13.69 -25.30 3.09
C SER A 107 -13.13 -24.43 1.96
N SER A 108 -13.54 -23.18 1.89
CA SER A 108 -13.06 -22.27 0.84
C SER A 108 -13.21 -20.79 1.18
N ILE A 109 -12.37 -20.00 0.51
CA ILE A 109 -12.43 -18.54 0.47
C ILE A 109 -12.57 -18.15 -1.01
N ALA A 110 -13.62 -17.43 -1.39
CA ALA A 110 -13.82 -16.94 -2.75
C ALA A 110 -13.68 -15.41 -2.79
N LEU A 111 -12.83 -14.91 -3.70
CA LEU A 111 -12.64 -13.48 -3.95
C LEU A 111 -13.37 -13.06 -5.21
N HIS A 112 -14.26 -12.07 -5.09
CA HIS A 112 -14.95 -11.49 -6.23
C HIS A 112 -14.19 -10.27 -6.75
N ILE A 113 -13.30 -10.51 -7.72
CA ILE A 113 -12.51 -9.48 -8.41
C ILE A 113 -13.32 -9.03 -9.64
N THR A 114 -13.59 -7.73 -9.75
CA THR A 114 -14.41 -7.17 -10.83
C THR A 114 -13.58 -6.67 -12.01
N GLY A 115 -12.27 -6.50 -11.82
CA GLY A 115 -11.34 -6.05 -12.84
C GLY A 115 -10.11 -5.40 -12.24
N GLY A 116 -9.25 -4.87 -13.10
CA GLY A 116 -8.04 -4.21 -12.63
C GLY A 116 -7.19 -3.65 -13.75
N GLU A 117 -6.01 -3.21 -13.36
CA GLU A 117 -5.02 -2.65 -14.25
C GLU A 117 -3.62 -3.02 -13.76
N ILE A 118 -2.73 -3.28 -14.69
CA ILE A 118 -1.32 -3.54 -14.42
C ILE A 118 -0.46 -2.48 -15.10
N ALA A 119 0.44 -1.86 -14.34
CA ALA A 119 1.55 -1.07 -14.86
C ALA A 119 2.84 -1.88 -14.63
N PHE A 120 3.60 -2.10 -15.68
CA PHE A 120 4.75 -3.01 -15.64
C PHE A 120 5.89 -2.57 -16.54
N PHE A 121 7.10 -2.99 -16.18
CA PHE A 121 8.30 -2.88 -16.99
C PHE A 121 8.50 -4.19 -17.78
N ASN A 122 8.68 -4.07 -19.12
CA ASN A 122 8.92 -5.20 -20.00
C ASN A 122 10.42 -5.53 -20.09
N GLY A 123 10.93 -6.41 -19.26
CA GLY A 123 12.30 -6.91 -19.27
C GLY A 123 12.48 -8.22 -20.04
N THR A 124 11.48 -8.67 -20.83
CA THR A 124 11.51 -9.99 -21.49
C THR A 124 12.53 -10.08 -22.66
N GLY A 125 13.10 -8.96 -23.09
CA GLY A 125 13.99 -8.89 -24.24
C GLY A 125 13.29 -8.91 -25.61
N VAL A 126 11.93 -9.03 -25.62
CA VAL A 126 11.10 -8.96 -26.81
C VAL A 126 9.98 -7.93 -26.64
N ALA A 127 9.60 -7.26 -27.72
CA ALA A 127 8.44 -6.37 -27.66
C ALA A 127 7.16 -7.19 -27.54
N LEU A 128 6.28 -6.80 -26.59
CA LEU A 128 4.98 -7.42 -26.45
C LEU A 128 4.01 -6.81 -27.47
N THR A 129 3.08 -7.61 -27.95
CA THR A 129 2.00 -7.20 -28.87
C THR A 129 0.66 -7.10 -28.18
N ASN A 130 0.48 -7.80 -27.08
CA ASN A 130 -0.75 -7.75 -26.28
C ASN A 130 -0.44 -7.84 -24.77
N PRO A 131 -0.54 -6.72 -24.04
CA PRO A 131 -0.67 -5.35 -24.56
C PRO A 131 0.59 -4.93 -25.33
N ALA A 132 0.46 -3.97 -26.24
CA ALA A 132 1.62 -3.43 -26.96
C ALA A 132 2.60 -2.77 -25.98
N CYS A 133 3.83 -3.28 -25.92
CA CYS A 133 4.85 -2.79 -24.99
C CYS A 133 6.25 -3.02 -25.56
N PRO A 134 7.06 -1.96 -25.78
CA PRO A 134 8.41 -2.11 -26.29
C PRO A 134 9.32 -2.81 -25.26
N VAL A 135 10.44 -3.35 -25.75
CA VAL A 135 11.50 -3.87 -24.88
C VAL A 135 12.01 -2.77 -23.96
N ASN A 136 12.18 -3.09 -22.69
CA ASN A 136 12.57 -2.16 -21.61
C ASN A 136 11.62 -0.95 -21.47
N GLY A 137 10.39 -1.07 -21.98
CA GLY A 137 9.35 -0.05 -21.82
C GLY A 137 8.50 -0.26 -20.59
N VAL A 138 7.93 0.83 -20.07
CA VAL A 138 6.87 0.80 -19.07
C VAL A 138 5.53 0.94 -19.77
N CYS A 139 4.61 0.02 -19.48
CA CYS A 139 3.31 -0.07 -20.12
C CYS A 139 2.21 -0.29 -19.11
N VAL A 140 1.00 0.14 -19.49
CA VAL A 140 -0.21 0.00 -18.68
C VAL A 140 -1.24 -0.79 -19.48
N ALA A 141 -1.90 -1.73 -18.83
CA ALA A 141 -2.94 -2.54 -19.46
C ALA A 141 -4.07 -2.83 -18.46
N SER A 142 -5.31 -2.59 -18.88
CA SER A 142 -6.49 -2.99 -18.13
C SER A 142 -6.83 -4.43 -18.43
N PHE A 143 -7.37 -5.14 -17.45
CA PHE A 143 -7.91 -6.48 -17.60
C PHE A 143 -9.27 -6.58 -16.91
N SER A 144 -10.13 -7.46 -17.44
CA SER A 144 -11.39 -7.84 -16.81
C SER A 144 -11.20 -9.17 -16.12
N ALA A 145 -11.56 -9.26 -14.85
CA ALA A 145 -11.61 -10.54 -14.17
C ALA A 145 -12.87 -11.29 -14.57
N SER A 146 -12.72 -12.35 -15.35
CA SER A 146 -13.82 -13.24 -15.75
C SER A 146 -14.05 -14.39 -14.76
N SER A 147 -13.17 -14.54 -13.76
CA SER A 147 -13.19 -15.66 -12.82
C SER A 147 -13.07 -15.17 -11.38
N VAL A 148 -13.81 -15.85 -10.50
CA VAL A 148 -13.71 -15.70 -9.05
C VAL A 148 -12.65 -16.69 -8.58
N PRO A 149 -11.45 -16.27 -8.16
CA PRO A 149 -10.49 -17.18 -7.57
C PRO A 149 -11.09 -17.78 -6.30
N THR A 150 -11.14 -19.09 -6.24
CA THR A 150 -11.57 -19.83 -5.07
C THR A 150 -10.38 -20.56 -4.47
N ILE A 151 -10.10 -20.26 -3.22
CA ILE A 151 -9.03 -20.86 -2.44
C ILE A 151 -9.62 -21.99 -1.64
N THR A 152 -9.14 -23.22 -1.84
CA THR A 152 -9.45 -24.32 -0.93
C THR A 152 -8.74 -24.06 0.39
N SER A 153 -9.49 -23.98 1.47
CA SER A 153 -8.96 -23.69 2.82
C SER A 153 -9.39 -24.78 3.77
N SER A 154 -8.46 -25.25 4.59
CA SER A 154 -8.74 -26.17 5.69
C SER A 154 -8.59 -25.48 7.06
N GLN A 155 -8.69 -24.16 7.09
CA GLN A 155 -8.48 -23.37 8.31
C GLN A 155 -9.65 -23.58 9.29
N THR A 156 -9.30 -23.83 10.56
CA THR A 156 -10.29 -24.00 11.63
C THR A 156 -10.46 -22.69 12.39
N ILE A 157 -11.70 -22.23 12.47
CA ILE A 157 -12.09 -21.06 13.27
C ILE A 157 -12.60 -21.55 14.62
N SER A 158 -11.87 -21.29 15.70
CA SER A 158 -12.28 -21.63 17.07
C SER A 158 -12.56 -20.40 17.93
N ALA A 159 -12.01 -19.26 17.55
CA ALA A 159 -12.12 -17.95 18.20
C ALA A 159 -11.92 -16.85 17.15
N ASN A 160 -11.99 -15.60 17.58
CA ASN A 160 -11.61 -14.47 16.74
C ASN A 160 -10.21 -14.70 16.17
N THR A 161 -10.07 -14.54 14.85
CA THR A 161 -8.85 -14.92 14.12
C THR A 161 -8.71 -14.07 12.84
N GLY A 162 -7.63 -14.29 12.10
CA GLY A 162 -7.41 -13.68 10.81
C GLY A 162 -6.83 -14.64 9.79
N PHE A 163 -7.07 -14.35 8.53
CA PHE A 163 -6.44 -15.03 7.40
C PHE A 163 -5.75 -14.01 6.48
N GLY A 164 -4.53 -14.37 6.10
CA GLY A 164 -3.85 -13.75 4.97
C GLY A 164 -4.28 -14.44 3.68
N ILE A 165 -4.53 -13.64 2.64
CA ILE A 165 -4.75 -14.11 1.27
C ILE A 165 -3.53 -13.68 0.49
N ASP A 166 -2.81 -14.65 -0.04
CA ASP A 166 -1.53 -14.47 -0.69
C ASP A 166 -1.65 -14.64 -2.20
N PHE A 167 -1.15 -13.67 -2.94
CA PHE A 167 -1.15 -13.62 -4.40
C PHE A 167 0.25 -13.93 -4.93
N ASN A 168 0.43 -15.09 -5.51
CA ASN A 168 1.66 -15.46 -6.20
C ASN A 168 1.72 -14.78 -7.57
N LEU A 169 2.42 -13.63 -7.65
CA LEU A 169 2.43 -12.79 -8.84
C LEU A 169 3.09 -13.49 -10.03
N SER A 170 4.03 -14.42 -9.82
CA SER A 170 4.64 -15.19 -10.90
C SER A 170 3.70 -16.19 -11.58
N ASN A 171 2.67 -16.64 -10.83
CA ASN A 171 1.61 -17.51 -11.37
C ASN A 171 0.44 -16.72 -11.95
N ILE A 172 0.25 -15.48 -11.48
CA ILE A 172 -0.83 -14.58 -11.91
C ILE A 172 -0.48 -13.85 -13.19
N VAL A 173 0.75 -13.29 -13.25
CA VAL A 173 1.22 -12.50 -14.40
C VAL A 173 2.20 -13.35 -15.19
N THR A 174 1.80 -13.79 -16.36
CA THR A 174 2.59 -14.69 -17.21
C THR A 174 2.77 -14.10 -18.61
N VAL A 175 3.91 -14.43 -19.25
CA VAL A 175 4.17 -14.06 -20.64
C VAL A 175 4.32 -15.33 -21.46
N SER A 176 3.52 -15.42 -22.53
CA SER A 176 3.63 -16.50 -23.53
C SER A 176 3.88 -15.88 -24.91
N GLY A 177 5.05 -16.10 -25.45
CA GLY A 177 5.50 -15.43 -26.69
C GLY A 177 5.53 -13.91 -26.52
N THR A 178 4.63 -13.17 -27.16
CA THR A 178 4.52 -11.73 -27.08
C THR A 178 3.24 -11.26 -26.35
N THR A 179 2.56 -12.15 -25.64
CA THR A 179 1.32 -11.86 -24.92
C THR A 179 1.53 -11.97 -23.43
N LEU A 180 1.21 -10.89 -22.70
CA LEU A 180 1.10 -10.88 -21.24
C LEU A 180 -0.33 -11.21 -20.84
N THR A 181 -0.47 -12.09 -19.86
CA THR A 181 -1.76 -12.53 -19.32
C THR A 181 -1.80 -12.31 -17.81
N VAL A 182 -2.91 -11.81 -17.29
CA VAL A 182 -3.20 -11.72 -15.86
C VAL A 182 -4.34 -12.68 -15.53
N ASN A 183 -4.07 -13.69 -14.71
CA ASN A 183 -5.03 -14.72 -14.35
C ASN A 183 -4.93 -15.12 -12.88
N PHE A 184 -6.02 -14.95 -12.14
CA PHE A 184 -6.12 -15.26 -10.72
C PHE A 184 -6.64 -16.67 -10.42
N THR A 185 -6.97 -17.45 -11.44
CA THR A 185 -7.56 -18.78 -11.25
C THR A 185 -6.49 -19.78 -10.84
N ASN A 186 -6.72 -20.50 -9.76
CA ASN A 186 -5.91 -21.67 -9.38
C ASN A 186 -6.20 -22.79 -10.39
N SER A 187 -5.17 -23.28 -11.08
CA SER A 187 -5.31 -24.36 -12.06
C SER A 187 -4.19 -25.39 -11.90
N GLY A 188 -4.56 -26.65 -11.83
CA GLY A 188 -3.58 -27.75 -11.71
C GLY A 188 -2.77 -27.66 -10.40
N ASN A 189 -1.44 -27.69 -10.52
CA ASN A 189 -0.51 -27.59 -9.39
C ASN A 189 -0.02 -26.16 -9.11
N THR A 190 -0.51 -25.17 -9.84
CA THR A 190 -0.13 -23.76 -9.68
C THR A 190 -1.15 -23.04 -8.82
N ASN A 191 -0.72 -22.58 -7.64
CA ASN A 191 -1.55 -21.77 -6.76
C ASN A 191 -1.29 -20.29 -7.09
N ALA A 192 -2.20 -19.66 -7.83
CA ALA A 192 -2.16 -18.23 -8.09
C ALA A 192 -2.54 -17.44 -6.85
N VAL A 193 -3.51 -17.96 -6.07
CA VAL A 193 -3.98 -17.36 -4.83
C VAL A 193 -4.09 -18.44 -3.76
N THR A 194 -3.50 -18.19 -2.59
CA THR A 194 -3.50 -19.10 -1.45
C THR A 194 -3.98 -18.39 -0.18
N SER A 195 -4.10 -19.10 0.94
CA SER A 195 -4.39 -18.50 2.23
C SER A 195 -3.55 -19.11 3.35
N PHE A 196 -3.29 -18.31 4.38
CA PHE A 196 -2.59 -18.72 5.58
C PHE A 196 -3.24 -18.12 6.83
N ALA A 197 -2.97 -18.69 8.02
CA ALA A 197 -3.48 -18.16 9.28
C ALA A 197 -2.61 -16.99 9.78
N LEU A 198 -3.24 -16.00 10.42
CA LEU A 198 -2.58 -14.92 11.14
C LEU A 198 -2.49 -15.24 12.65
N PRO A 199 -1.48 -14.74 13.37
CA PRO A 199 -0.35 -13.95 12.88
C PRO A 199 0.70 -14.83 12.18
N ARG A 200 1.36 -14.26 11.17
CA ARG A 200 2.53 -14.88 10.54
C ARG A 200 3.83 -14.44 11.21
N ALA A 201 3.96 -13.15 11.49
CA ALA A 201 5.15 -12.57 12.09
C ALA A 201 5.26 -12.93 13.57
N THR A 202 6.47 -13.31 14.00
CA THR A 202 6.76 -13.66 15.40
C THR A 202 6.96 -12.45 16.31
N SER A 203 7.09 -11.25 15.73
CA SER A 203 7.22 -9.98 16.46
C SER A 203 5.89 -9.50 17.07
N LEU A 204 4.76 -10.06 16.64
CA LEU A 204 3.44 -9.67 17.11
C LEU A 204 3.14 -10.28 18.49
N ALA A 205 2.54 -9.47 19.36
CA ALA A 205 2.12 -9.92 20.68
C ALA A 205 0.85 -10.78 20.63
N ALA A 206 0.57 -11.50 21.72
CA ALA A 206 -0.66 -12.27 21.83
C ALA A 206 -1.89 -11.38 21.64
N GLY A 207 -2.80 -11.81 20.78
CA GLY A 207 -4.01 -11.05 20.42
C GLY A 207 -3.82 -10.04 19.27
N GLN A 208 -2.60 -9.86 18.77
CA GLN A 208 -2.33 -9.09 17.55
C GLN A 208 -2.27 -10.03 16.35
N LEU A 209 -2.82 -9.61 15.22
CA LEU A 209 -2.91 -10.43 14.00
C LEU A 209 -1.93 -9.96 12.93
N ASP A 210 -1.83 -8.65 12.70
CA ASP A 210 -0.97 -8.10 11.65
C ASP A 210 -0.67 -6.61 11.90
N LEU A 211 0.35 -6.10 11.21
CA LEU A 211 0.69 -4.69 11.14
C LEU A 211 0.30 -4.17 9.75
N ILE A 212 -0.63 -3.23 9.72
CA ILE A 212 -1.03 -2.50 8.51
C ILE A 212 -0.22 -1.23 8.46
N GLU A 213 0.61 -1.08 7.45
CA GLU A 213 1.59 0.00 7.35
C GLU A 213 1.26 0.95 6.19
N ASP A 214 1.71 2.20 6.33
CA ASP A 214 1.57 3.27 5.33
C ASP A 214 0.12 3.45 4.84
N PHE A 215 -0.86 3.36 5.74
CA PHE A 215 -2.23 3.67 5.40
C PHE A 215 -2.41 5.19 5.33
N THR A 216 -2.26 5.72 4.14
CA THR A 216 -2.32 7.17 3.89
C THR A 216 -3.76 7.63 3.70
N GLY A 217 -4.13 8.71 4.38
CA GLY A 217 -5.47 9.28 4.25
C GLY A 217 -5.68 10.54 5.06
N VAL A 218 -6.92 11.00 5.09
CA VAL A 218 -7.34 12.18 5.84
C VAL A 218 -7.86 11.78 7.21
N VAL A 219 -7.35 12.44 8.23
CA VAL A 219 -7.71 12.22 9.64
C VAL A 219 -9.06 12.84 9.98
N THR A 220 -9.84 12.08 10.73
CA THR A 220 -10.92 12.57 11.60
C THR A 220 -10.62 12.13 13.02
N LEU A 221 -10.51 13.07 13.95
CA LEU A 221 -10.29 12.77 15.37
C LEU A 221 -11.55 12.13 15.97
N THR A 222 -11.36 11.09 16.79
CA THR A 222 -12.41 10.45 17.58
C THR A 222 -12.13 10.68 19.08
N SER A 223 -13.04 10.26 19.95
CA SER A 223 -12.85 10.38 21.40
C SER A 223 -11.71 9.52 21.95
N THR A 224 -11.32 8.46 21.24
CA THR A 224 -10.31 7.48 21.69
C THR A 224 -9.13 7.33 20.75
N GLY A 225 -9.15 8.03 19.61
CA GLY A 225 -8.09 7.90 18.61
C GLY A 225 -8.39 8.65 17.32
N VAL A 226 -8.23 7.99 16.20
CA VAL A 226 -8.36 8.59 14.86
C VAL A 226 -9.11 7.64 13.91
N THR A 227 -9.84 8.21 12.97
CA THR A 227 -10.23 7.54 11.72
C THR A 227 -9.41 8.14 10.60
N VAL A 228 -8.69 7.31 9.86
CA VAL A 228 -7.95 7.69 8.66
C VAL A 228 -8.71 7.16 7.45
N ALA A 229 -9.19 8.05 6.60
CA ALA A 229 -9.93 7.71 5.38
C ALA A 229 -9.05 7.92 4.16
N SER A 230 -8.83 6.87 3.38
CA SER A 230 -8.11 6.95 2.12
C SER A 230 -8.82 7.93 1.18
N GLN A 231 -8.05 8.85 0.60
CA GLN A 231 -8.52 9.84 -0.36
C GLN A 231 -8.19 9.44 -1.81
N THR A 232 -7.66 8.24 -2.01
CA THR A 232 -7.46 7.75 -3.36
C THR A 232 -8.82 7.58 -4.04
N GLN A 233 -8.93 7.95 -5.30
CA GLN A 233 -10.15 7.71 -6.08
C GLN A 233 -10.53 6.23 -6.16
N ALA A 234 -9.57 5.37 -5.99
CA ALA A 234 -9.75 3.94 -5.98
C ALA A 234 -10.41 3.40 -4.69
N GLY A 235 -10.53 4.22 -3.62
CA GLY A 235 -11.28 3.89 -2.41
C GLY A 235 -10.71 2.71 -1.63
N ARG A 236 -9.59 2.92 -0.92
CA ARG A 236 -9.06 1.90 0.01
C ARG A 236 -9.83 1.82 1.34
N GLY A 237 -10.95 2.54 1.45
CA GLY A 237 -11.77 2.56 2.65
C GLY A 237 -11.19 3.46 3.75
N SER A 238 -11.52 3.13 5.00
CA SER A 238 -11.03 3.84 6.18
C SER A 238 -10.69 2.86 7.30
N ILE A 239 -9.74 3.25 8.14
CA ILE A 239 -9.36 2.53 9.36
C ILE A 239 -9.60 3.44 10.55
N THR A 240 -10.33 2.95 11.55
CA THR A 240 -10.48 3.61 12.85
C THR A 240 -9.58 2.91 13.86
N ALA A 241 -8.60 3.64 14.40
CA ALA A 241 -7.63 3.12 15.34
C ALA A 241 -7.68 3.87 16.67
N THR A 242 -7.51 3.14 17.76
CA THR A 242 -7.31 3.73 19.08
C THR A 242 -5.88 4.27 19.19
N VAL A 243 -5.73 5.42 19.85
CA VAL A 243 -4.43 6.02 20.19
C VAL A 243 -4.19 5.81 21.69
N ASN A 244 -3.01 5.34 22.06
CA ASN A 244 -2.65 5.09 23.45
C ASN A 244 -1.22 5.57 23.77
N SER A 245 -0.72 5.25 24.95
CA SER A 245 0.60 5.71 25.42
C SER A 245 1.80 5.12 24.67
N THR A 246 1.57 4.13 23.80
CA THR A 246 2.63 3.52 22.97
C THR A 246 2.57 3.97 21.51
N THR A 247 1.56 4.76 21.14
CA THR A 247 1.46 5.32 19.78
C THR A 247 2.55 6.36 19.59
N GLU A 248 3.36 6.19 18.56
CA GLU A 248 4.38 7.13 18.14
C GLU A 248 3.80 8.18 17.19
N PHE A 249 4.30 9.41 17.30
CA PHE A 249 3.97 10.48 16.37
C PHE A 249 5.27 10.90 15.71
N ASP A 250 5.50 10.43 14.50
CA ASP A 250 6.64 10.89 13.70
C ASP A 250 6.28 12.23 13.08
N ILE A 251 7.04 13.24 13.47
CA ILE A 251 6.80 14.62 13.06
C ILE A 251 7.95 15.04 12.19
N ASP A 252 7.65 15.23 10.90
CA ASP A 252 8.59 15.92 10.04
C ASP A 252 8.91 17.30 10.64
N PRO A 253 10.18 17.58 10.97
CA PRO A 253 10.59 18.88 11.53
C PRO A 253 10.16 20.08 10.69
N SER A 254 9.92 19.89 9.39
CA SER A 254 9.42 20.92 8.48
C SER A 254 7.95 21.24 8.68
N LEU A 255 7.16 20.30 9.19
CA LEU A 255 5.72 20.47 9.42
C LEU A 255 5.39 20.95 10.84
N GLN A 256 6.24 20.74 11.79
CA GLN A 256 6.23 21.21 13.21
C GLN A 256 4.82 21.30 13.85
N LEU A 257 3.97 20.32 13.62
CA LEU A 257 2.60 20.29 14.14
C LEU A 257 2.54 19.89 15.62
N CYS A 258 3.61 19.28 16.11
CA CYS A 258 3.75 18.86 17.50
C CYS A 258 5.21 19.00 17.92
N THR A 259 5.51 19.95 18.79
CA THR A 259 6.90 20.22 19.26
C THR A 259 7.38 19.23 20.31
N THR A 260 6.45 18.59 21.00
CA THR A 260 6.71 17.53 21.99
C THR A 260 5.58 16.49 21.84
N PRO A 261 5.76 15.46 21.00
CA PRO A 261 4.75 14.42 20.88
C PRO A 261 4.53 13.77 22.25
N THR A 262 3.32 13.90 22.76
CA THR A 262 2.90 13.18 23.94
C THR A 262 2.12 11.96 23.47
N ALA A 263 2.74 10.80 23.55
CA ALA A 263 2.09 9.55 23.24
C ALA A 263 0.71 9.48 23.92
N GLY A 264 -0.31 9.05 23.19
CA GLY A 264 -1.67 8.91 23.71
C GLY A 264 -2.59 10.11 23.56
N THR A 265 -2.15 11.20 22.90
CA THR A 265 -3.02 12.39 22.72
C THR A 265 -3.02 12.84 21.25
N ALA A 266 -3.79 12.16 20.41
CA ALA A 266 -3.88 12.45 18.97
C ALA A 266 -4.17 13.93 18.68
N SER A 267 -5.05 14.56 19.43
CA SER A 267 -5.47 15.95 19.25
C SER A 267 -4.37 17.00 19.47
N THR A 268 -3.25 16.64 20.08
CA THR A 268 -2.12 17.57 20.25
C THR A 268 -1.12 17.50 19.09
N CYS A 269 -1.15 16.44 18.31
CA CYS A 269 -0.16 16.16 17.28
C CYS A 269 -0.73 16.13 15.87
N VAL A 270 -2.00 15.77 15.72
CA VAL A 270 -2.69 15.73 14.43
C VAL A 270 -4.01 16.50 14.50
N SER A 271 -4.46 17.00 13.39
CA SER A 271 -5.70 17.81 13.28
C SER A 271 -6.69 17.16 12.32
N ASN A 272 -7.98 17.45 12.53
CA ASN A 272 -8.99 17.07 11.55
C ASN A 272 -8.65 17.62 10.16
N ASN A 273 -8.91 16.80 9.15
CA ASN A 273 -8.64 17.10 7.74
C ASN A 273 -7.14 17.18 7.39
N GLN A 274 -6.25 16.69 8.24
CA GLN A 274 -4.83 16.55 7.93
C GLN A 274 -4.57 15.24 7.21
N ILE A 275 -3.63 15.23 6.26
CA ILE A 275 -3.14 13.99 5.66
C ILE A 275 -2.10 13.37 6.57
N VAL A 276 -2.29 12.09 6.85
CA VAL A 276 -1.33 11.28 7.62
C VAL A 276 -1.03 9.98 6.91
N SER A 277 0.13 9.42 7.18
CA SER A 277 0.40 7.99 7.06
C SER A 277 0.21 7.36 8.43
N MET A 278 -0.48 6.24 8.50
CA MET A 278 -0.75 5.52 9.74
C MET A 278 -0.24 4.08 9.64
N ASP A 279 0.55 3.69 10.62
CA ASP A 279 0.83 2.29 10.90
C ASP A 279 -0.07 1.83 12.07
N ALA A 280 -0.79 0.74 11.88
CA ALA A 280 -1.79 0.27 12.85
C ALA A 280 -1.75 -1.25 13.04
N ILE A 281 -1.77 -1.69 14.28
CA ILE A 281 -1.90 -3.10 14.66
C ILE A 281 -3.37 -3.52 14.51
N LEU A 282 -3.61 -4.53 13.71
CA LEU A 282 -4.88 -5.25 13.65
C LEU A 282 -4.95 -6.25 14.80
N ASN A 283 -5.94 -6.13 15.66
CA ASN A 283 -6.18 -7.01 16.80
C ASN A 283 -7.15 -8.15 16.43
N SER A 284 -7.11 -9.24 17.20
CA SER A 284 -7.95 -10.43 16.98
C SER A 284 -9.45 -10.18 17.14
N ASP A 285 -9.83 -9.12 17.83
CA ASP A 285 -11.23 -8.70 17.94
C ASP A 285 -11.71 -7.86 16.75
N GLY A 286 -10.83 -7.57 15.80
CA GLY A 286 -11.10 -6.77 14.61
C GLY A 286 -10.92 -5.26 14.82
N THR A 287 -10.47 -4.84 16.01
CA THR A 287 -10.12 -3.44 16.29
C THR A 287 -8.70 -3.11 15.83
N PHE A 288 -8.39 -1.81 15.78
CA PHE A 288 -7.05 -1.33 15.48
C PHE A 288 -6.50 -0.48 16.63
N THR A 289 -5.17 -0.60 16.81
CA THR A 289 -4.40 0.28 17.65
C THR A 289 -3.36 0.99 16.78
N ALA A 290 -3.36 2.32 16.77
CA ALA A 290 -2.36 3.07 16.03
C ALA A 290 -0.99 2.85 16.68
N GLN A 291 -0.04 2.38 15.89
CA GLN A 291 1.35 2.23 16.30
C GLN A 291 2.10 3.53 16.02
N GLU A 292 1.89 4.10 14.85
CA GLU A 292 2.51 5.33 14.41
C GLU A 292 1.52 6.19 13.63
N LEU A 293 1.62 7.50 13.80
CA LEU A 293 0.91 8.52 13.03
C LEU A 293 1.92 9.55 12.55
N GLU A 294 2.09 9.64 11.25
CA GLU A 294 2.99 10.58 10.58
C GLU A 294 2.18 11.62 9.80
N PRO A 295 2.15 12.90 10.23
CA PRO A 295 1.60 13.98 9.42
C PRO A 295 2.46 14.20 8.17
N LEU A 296 1.88 14.02 6.98
CA LEU A 296 2.61 14.15 5.71
C LEU A 296 2.55 15.56 5.12
N LEU A 297 1.47 16.28 5.37
CA LEU A 297 1.24 17.61 4.82
C LEU A 297 0.56 18.52 5.83
N ALA A 298 0.95 19.81 5.79
CA ALA A 298 0.25 20.86 6.52
C ALA A 298 -1.16 21.11 5.93
N THR A 299 -2.05 21.64 6.76
CA THR A 299 -3.37 22.13 6.30
C THR A 299 -3.22 23.48 5.58
N PRO A 300 -3.99 23.79 4.50
CA PRO A 300 -5.02 22.93 3.91
C PRO A 300 -4.42 21.80 3.08
N VAL A 301 -5.16 20.69 2.99
CA VAL A 301 -4.83 19.57 2.12
C VAL A 301 -4.75 20.03 0.67
N VAL A 302 -3.63 19.76 0.01
CA VAL A 302 -3.42 20.01 -1.41
C VAL A 302 -3.40 18.69 -2.18
N ASP A 303 -3.72 18.75 -3.45
CA ASP A 303 -3.56 17.60 -4.33
C ASP A 303 -2.13 17.07 -4.22
N THR A 304 -1.99 15.78 -3.94
CA THR A 304 -0.69 15.13 -3.80
C THR A 304 -0.70 13.81 -4.55
N ILE A 305 0.38 13.55 -5.26
CA ILE A 305 0.61 12.30 -5.98
C ILE A 305 1.82 11.61 -5.36
N GLU A 306 1.70 10.32 -5.08
CA GLU A 306 2.82 9.41 -4.83
C GLU A 306 2.96 8.46 -6.01
N GLY A 307 4.19 8.16 -6.43
CA GLY A 307 4.43 7.24 -7.53
C GLY A 307 5.88 6.79 -7.64
N THR A 308 6.08 5.70 -8.38
CA THR A 308 7.40 5.17 -8.68
C THR A 308 7.97 5.83 -9.93
N ILE A 309 9.19 6.35 -9.86
CA ILE A 309 9.89 6.95 -11.00
C ILE A 309 10.23 5.86 -12.01
N VAL A 310 9.78 6.04 -13.24
CA VAL A 310 9.98 5.09 -14.34
C VAL A 310 10.86 5.64 -15.45
N ASN A 311 11.06 6.96 -15.51
CA ASN A 311 11.92 7.61 -16.48
C ASN A 311 12.38 8.98 -15.99
N ILE A 312 13.60 9.35 -16.31
CA ILE A 312 14.17 10.69 -16.10
C ILE A 312 14.59 11.22 -17.47
N SER A 313 13.85 12.17 -18.00
CA SER A 313 14.00 12.65 -19.38
C SER A 313 14.90 13.89 -19.50
N SER A 314 15.02 14.68 -18.42
CA SER A 314 15.87 15.88 -18.38
C SER A 314 16.20 16.28 -16.94
N PRO A 315 17.09 17.27 -16.73
CA PRO A 315 17.37 17.79 -15.38
C PRO A 315 16.16 18.37 -14.64
N THR A 316 15.05 18.61 -15.33
CA THR A 316 13.83 19.20 -14.75
C THR A 316 12.58 18.39 -15.03
N GLN A 317 12.71 17.18 -15.60
CA GLN A 317 11.54 16.37 -15.95
C GLN A 317 11.78 14.90 -15.69
N PHE A 318 10.82 14.26 -15.04
CA PHE A 318 10.75 12.80 -14.85
C PHE A 318 9.31 12.30 -15.02
N SER A 319 9.13 10.99 -15.07
CA SER A 319 7.81 10.37 -15.13
C SER A 319 7.66 9.35 -14.01
N VAL A 320 6.44 9.29 -13.45
CA VAL A 320 6.07 8.30 -12.43
C VAL A 320 4.89 7.46 -12.89
N VAL A 321 4.75 6.26 -12.33
CA VAL A 321 3.51 5.51 -12.26
C VAL A 321 2.93 5.74 -10.86
N THR A 322 1.68 6.20 -10.80
CA THR A 322 1.04 6.57 -9.53
C THR A 322 0.79 5.36 -8.64
N SER A 323 1.17 5.45 -7.39
CA SER A 323 0.92 4.42 -6.36
C SER A 323 -0.11 4.87 -5.31
N ASP A 324 -0.22 6.18 -5.07
CA ASP A 324 -1.23 6.77 -4.20
C ASP A 324 -1.62 8.19 -4.65
N ILE A 325 -2.83 8.60 -4.31
CA ILE A 325 -3.40 9.88 -4.73
C ILE A 325 -4.19 10.45 -3.56
N VAL A 326 -3.87 11.66 -3.16
CA VAL A 326 -4.65 12.42 -2.19
C VAL A 326 -5.23 13.64 -2.88
N ALA A 327 -6.54 13.67 -3.02
CA ALA A 327 -7.24 14.78 -3.62
C ALA A 327 -7.60 15.85 -2.58
N ALA A 328 -7.44 17.12 -2.92
CA ALA A 328 -7.92 18.20 -2.11
C ALA A 328 -9.44 18.10 -1.91
N ALA A 329 -9.92 18.42 -0.71
CA ALA A 329 -11.35 18.32 -0.36
C ALA A 329 -12.25 19.20 -1.23
N SER A 330 -11.70 20.28 -1.82
CA SER A 330 -12.38 21.13 -2.77
C SER A 330 -11.40 21.64 -3.82
N GLY A 331 -11.87 21.74 -5.06
CA GLY A 331 -11.07 22.27 -6.18
C GLY A 331 -9.90 21.37 -6.61
N SER A 332 -9.97 20.08 -6.30
CA SER A 332 -8.98 19.12 -6.78
C SER A 332 -8.85 19.16 -8.30
N LYS A 333 -7.61 19.13 -8.78
CA LYS A 333 -7.24 19.15 -10.19
C LYS A 333 -6.93 17.75 -10.71
N ILE A 334 -6.64 16.81 -9.81
CA ILE A 334 -6.21 15.43 -10.12
C ILE A 334 -7.38 14.44 -10.11
N GLY A 335 -8.63 14.93 -10.13
CA GLY A 335 -9.85 14.12 -10.00
C GLY A 335 -10.06 13.02 -11.03
N SER A 336 -9.34 13.03 -12.16
CA SER A 336 -9.38 11.97 -13.19
C SER A 336 -8.24 10.96 -13.09
N LEU A 337 -7.31 11.16 -12.16
CA LEU A 337 -6.14 10.30 -12.00
C LEU A 337 -6.50 9.07 -11.16
N SER A 338 -5.93 7.93 -11.50
CA SER A 338 -6.07 6.68 -10.78
C SER A 338 -4.69 6.09 -10.42
N MET A 339 -4.65 5.20 -9.45
CA MET A 339 -3.44 4.40 -9.20
C MET A 339 -3.09 3.62 -10.47
N GLY A 340 -1.80 3.51 -10.77
CA GLY A 340 -1.29 2.89 -11.99
C GLY A 340 -1.15 3.84 -13.18
N ASP A 341 -1.79 5.02 -13.14
CA ASP A 341 -1.71 5.98 -14.24
C ASP A 341 -0.30 6.60 -14.34
N PRO A 342 0.23 6.79 -15.56
CA PRO A 342 1.49 7.49 -15.77
C PRO A 342 1.31 9.01 -15.67
N VAL A 343 2.24 9.66 -14.99
CA VAL A 343 2.28 11.13 -14.85
C VAL A 343 3.67 11.64 -15.21
N THR A 344 3.74 12.61 -16.12
CA THR A 344 4.94 13.40 -16.38
C THR A 344 5.03 14.53 -15.36
N VAL A 345 6.17 14.67 -14.70
CA VAL A 345 6.42 15.67 -13.67
C VAL A 345 7.43 16.69 -14.17
N ASN A 346 7.01 17.94 -14.24
CA ASN A 346 7.88 19.08 -14.57
C ASN A 346 8.24 19.82 -13.28
N LEU A 347 9.51 19.75 -12.90
CA LEU A 347 10.03 20.50 -11.76
C LEU A 347 9.98 22.01 -12.03
N SER A 348 9.72 22.76 -10.99
CA SER A 348 9.86 24.22 -11.05
C SER A 348 11.35 24.60 -11.22
N ASN A 349 11.63 25.63 -12.01
CA ASN A 349 12.98 26.22 -12.11
C ASN A 349 13.49 26.76 -10.76
N SER A 350 12.59 26.92 -9.79
CA SER A 350 12.90 27.37 -8.43
C SER A 350 12.99 26.21 -7.43
N ILE A 351 13.01 24.95 -7.89
CA ILE A 351 13.36 23.84 -7.00
C ILE A 351 14.83 23.98 -6.67
N VAL A 352 15.09 24.54 -5.52
CA VAL A 352 16.41 24.87 -4.99
C VAL A 352 16.70 23.98 -3.80
N THR A 353 17.87 24.12 -3.21
CA THR A 353 18.20 23.49 -1.93
C THR A 353 17.04 23.57 -0.94
N GLY A 354 16.54 22.42 -0.48
CA GLY A 354 15.35 22.31 0.39
C GLY A 354 14.04 21.93 -0.33
N GLY A 355 14.06 21.77 -1.67
CA GLY A 355 12.93 21.23 -2.44
C GLY A 355 12.89 19.70 -2.50
N PHE A 356 13.87 19.01 -1.88
CA PHE A 356 13.93 17.56 -1.74
C PHE A 356 13.90 17.20 -0.27
N LEU A 357 12.89 16.42 0.13
CA LEU A 357 12.72 15.90 1.49
C LEU A 357 12.76 14.38 1.47
N VAL A 358 12.96 13.78 2.64
CA VAL A 358 12.95 12.32 2.80
C VAL A 358 12.07 11.96 4.00
N ASP A 359 11.16 11.04 3.78
CA ASP A 359 10.42 10.39 4.84
C ASP A 359 11.30 9.26 5.42
N THR A 360 11.91 9.49 6.57
CA THR A 360 12.84 8.54 7.19
C THR A 360 12.17 7.60 8.18
N LYS A 361 10.98 7.90 8.67
CA LYS A 361 10.32 7.16 9.76
C LYS A 361 11.29 6.82 10.90
N GLY A 362 12.10 7.79 11.30
CA GLY A 362 13.08 7.66 12.38
C GLY A 362 14.30 6.79 12.06
N LEU A 363 14.52 6.35 10.81
CA LEU A 363 15.76 5.64 10.45
C LEU A 363 16.96 6.56 10.47
N ALA A 364 18.04 6.13 11.10
CA ALA A 364 19.29 6.88 11.22
C ALA A 364 20.18 6.74 9.97
N VAL A 365 19.69 7.20 8.81
CA VAL A 365 20.29 6.95 7.48
C VAL A 365 21.66 7.61 7.28
N GLY A 366 21.96 8.73 7.93
CA GLY A 366 23.30 9.36 7.86
C GLY A 366 23.61 10.11 6.55
N GLY A 367 24.84 10.00 6.06
CA GLY A 367 25.39 10.79 4.95
C GLY A 367 24.58 10.82 3.64
N PRO A 368 24.10 9.67 3.12
CA PRO A 368 23.30 9.62 1.89
C PRO A 368 22.04 10.48 1.93
N LEU A 369 21.43 10.64 3.10
CA LEU A 369 20.28 11.53 3.32
C LEU A 369 20.62 12.98 2.94
N GLY A 370 21.78 13.50 3.42
CA GLY A 370 22.22 14.86 3.12
C GLY A 370 22.45 15.10 1.64
N ASN A 371 22.91 14.09 0.90
CA ASN A 371 23.10 14.19 -0.54
C ASN A 371 21.76 14.33 -1.29
N PHE A 372 20.72 13.64 -0.85
CA PHE A 372 19.39 13.77 -1.44
C PHE A 372 18.75 15.13 -1.11
N VAL A 373 18.71 15.49 0.17
CA VAL A 373 18.10 16.74 0.65
C VAL A 373 18.82 17.99 0.09
N GLY A 374 20.15 17.91 -0.09
CA GLY A 374 20.93 18.97 -0.71
C GLY A 374 20.85 19.05 -2.22
N GLY A 375 20.10 18.16 -2.87
CA GLY A 375 20.00 18.04 -4.32
C GLY A 375 19.24 19.19 -4.98
N THR A 376 19.52 19.35 -6.28
CA THR A 376 18.84 20.30 -7.14
C THR A 376 18.49 19.64 -8.47
N GLY A 377 17.25 19.80 -8.94
CA GLY A 377 16.77 19.16 -10.16
C GLY A 377 16.75 17.62 -10.07
N THR A 378 16.63 16.93 -11.19
CA THR A 378 16.52 15.46 -11.24
C THR A 378 17.83 14.71 -11.01
N GLY A 379 18.95 15.40 -10.78
CA GLY A 379 20.26 14.75 -10.60
C GLY A 379 20.39 13.89 -9.34
N THR A 380 19.48 14.04 -8.37
CA THR A 380 19.39 13.24 -7.15
C THR A 380 18.35 12.12 -7.22
N LEU A 381 17.58 12.08 -8.31
CA LEU A 381 16.52 11.10 -8.51
C LEU A 381 17.04 9.90 -9.29
N PHE A 382 16.49 8.73 -9.00
CA PHE A 382 16.79 7.47 -9.68
C PHE A 382 15.51 6.78 -10.12
N VAL A 383 15.56 6.09 -11.23
CA VAL A 383 14.48 5.21 -11.68
C VAL A 383 14.31 4.09 -10.64
N GLY A 384 13.05 3.81 -10.27
CA GLY A 384 12.71 2.87 -9.20
C GLY A 384 12.45 3.53 -7.83
N GLN A 385 12.86 4.80 -7.62
CA GLN A 385 12.47 5.52 -6.41
C GLN A 385 10.97 5.76 -6.36
N THR A 386 10.39 5.64 -5.17
CA THR A 386 9.05 6.14 -4.89
C THR A 386 9.15 7.55 -4.33
N VAL A 387 8.40 8.48 -4.91
CA VAL A 387 8.37 9.88 -4.51
C VAL A 387 6.95 10.38 -4.37
N SER A 388 6.71 11.32 -3.46
CA SER A 388 5.47 12.07 -3.39
C SER A 388 5.72 13.56 -3.65
N PHE A 389 4.73 14.25 -4.22
CA PHE A 389 4.83 15.67 -4.53
C PHE A 389 3.45 16.34 -4.55
N PRO A 390 3.34 17.58 -4.05
CA PRO A 390 2.13 18.38 -4.15
C PRO A 390 1.93 18.88 -5.58
N VAL A 391 0.66 18.95 -6.01
CA VAL A 391 0.28 19.34 -7.37
C VAL A 391 -0.51 20.64 -7.34
N SER A 392 0.13 21.73 -7.77
CA SER A 392 -0.51 23.03 -7.91
C SER A 392 -1.08 23.29 -9.32
N SER A 393 -0.51 22.64 -10.32
CA SER A 393 -0.92 22.74 -11.73
C SER A 393 -0.90 21.36 -12.39
N PHE A 394 -2.01 20.96 -12.98
CA PHE A 394 -2.21 19.63 -13.55
C PHE A 394 -2.91 19.71 -14.90
N THR A 395 -2.45 18.91 -15.83
CA THR A 395 -3.10 18.65 -17.13
C THR A 395 -3.48 17.18 -17.16
N ALA A 396 -4.77 16.91 -17.29
CA ALA A 396 -5.26 15.54 -17.38
C ALA A 396 -4.75 14.81 -18.62
N ALA A 397 -4.64 13.51 -18.55
CA ALA A 397 -4.32 12.68 -19.71
C ALA A 397 -5.33 12.90 -20.84
N ASN A 398 -4.86 12.88 -22.08
CA ASN A 398 -5.68 13.02 -23.28
C ASN A 398 -5.21 12.03 -24.35
N GLY A 399 -6.01 11.02 -24.61
CA GLY A 399 -5.67 9.97 -25.59
C GLY A 399 -4.36 9.27 -25.22
N THR A 400 -3.34 9.41 -26.07
CA THR A 400 -2.01 8.81 -25.85
C THR A 400 -1.06 9.67 -25.01
N THR A 401 -1.48 10.88 -24.63
CA THR A 401 -0.65 11.79 -23.83
C THR A 401 -0.90 11.55 -22.36
N ALA A 402 0.15 11.23 -21.62
CA ALA A 402 0.09 11.05 -20.16
C ALA A 402 -0.32 12.36 -19.46
N ALA A 403 -0.88 12.24 -18.26
CA ALA A 403 -1.13 13.38 -17.41
C ALA A 403 0.18 14.13 -17.07
N ILE A 404 0.08 15.43 -16.79
CA ILE A 404 1.25 16.27 -16.52
C ILE A 404 1.03 17.07 -15.23
N ALA A 405 1.92 16.91 -14.27
CA ALA A 405 2.05 17.79 -13.11
C ALA A 405 3.11 18.85 -13.39
N ASN A 406 2.73 20.13 -13.35
CA ASN A 406 3.62 21.23 -13.69
C ASN A 406 4.03 22.05 -12.46
N ASN A 407 5.21 22.68 -12.54
CA ASN A 407 5.76 23.56 -11.53
C ASN A 407 5.88 22.91 -10.14
N VAL A 408 6.26 21.64 -10.10
CA VAL A 408 6.49 20.93 -8.86
C VAL A 408 7.74 21.49 -8.18
N ASN A 409 7.59 22.01 -6.97
CA ASN A 409 8.65 22.69 -6.22
C ASN A 409 9.08 21.94 -4.95
N LEU A 410 8.46 20.80 -4.67
CA LEU A 410 8.76 19.92 -3.54
C LEU A 410 8.64 18.47 -4.00
N VAL A 411 9.63 17.65 -3.70
CA VAL A 411 9.62 16.21 -3.94
C VAL A 411 10.08 15.52 -2.64
N THR A 412 9.24 14.65 -2.10
CA THR A 412 9.57 13.85 -0.91
C THR A 412 9.87 12.43 -1.35
N LEU A 413 11.07 11.93 -1.01
CA LEU A 413 11.41 10.53 -1.19
C LEU A 413 10.59 9.68 -0.23
N ARG A 414 9.93 8.68 -0.79
CA ARG A 414 9.11 7.71 -0.07
C ARG A 414 9.73 6.31 -0.20
N TRP A 415 9.06 5.33 0.37
CA TRP A 415 9.51 3.95 0.46
C TRP A 415 9.32 3.21 -0.86
N SER A 416 10.41 2.82 -1.49
CA SER A 416 10.40 1.89 -2.62
C SER A 416 10.18 0.47 -2.11
N ARG A 417 9.39 -0.31 -2.86
CA ARG A 417 9.03 -1.69 -2.54
C ARG A 417 9.47 -2.61 -3.66
N PHE A 418 10.08 -3.71 -3.32
CA PHE A 418 10.51 -4.71 -4.29
C PHE A 418 10.70 -6.08 -3.66
N ILE A 419 10.57 -7.12 -4.46
CA ILE A 419 10.95 -8.49 -4.10
C ILE A 419 12.31 -8.78 -4.67
N SER A 420 13.13 -9.47 -3.90
CA SER A 420 14.46 -9.93 -4.27
C SER A 420 14.74 -11.30 -3.66
N THR A 421 15.90 -11.85 -3.94
CA THR A 421 16.36 -13.09 -3.30
C THR A 421 17.47 -12.78 -2.32
N LEU A 422 17.34 -13.22 -1.08
CA LEU A 422 18.34 -13.05 -0.05
C LEU A 422 19.58 -13.91 -0.40
N ASN A 423 20.73 -13.26 -0.50
CA ASN A 423 22.00 -13.95 -0.70
C ASN A 423 22.69 -14.23 0.64
N THR A 424 22.90 -13.18 1.42
CA THR A 424 23.50 -13.27 2.77
C THR A 424 22.83 -12.29 3.72
N SER A 425 22.92 -12.56 5.01
CA SER A 425 22.43 -11.66 6.06
C SER A 425 23.44 -11.53 7.21
N THR A 426 23.55 -10.33 7.71
CA THR A 426 24.19 -9.98 8.99
C THR A 426 23.20 -9.21 9.86
N PRO A 427 23.47 -8.94 11.13
CA PRO A 427 22.53 -8.20 11.98
C PRO A 427 22.15 -6.79 11.49
N LEU A 428 23.03 -6.16 10.70
CA LEU A 428 22.84 -4.76 10.23
C LEU A 428 22.74 -4.62 8.72
N GLU A 429 22.85 -5.72 7.97
CA GLU A 429 22.87 -5.66 6.51
C GLU A 429 22.42 -6.98 5.90
N ILE A 430 21.67 -6.91 4.83
CA ILE A 430 21.38 -8.04 3.95
C ILE A 430 21.92 -7.74 2.56
N ASN A 431 22.43 -8.77 1.89
CA ASN A 431 22.82 -8.73 0.49
C ASN A 431 21.77 -9.48 -0.33
N VAL A 432 21.25 -8.85 -1.37
CA VAL A 432 20.16 -9.40 -2.20
C VAL A 432 20.52 -9.42 -3.68
N THR A 433 19.85 -10.30 -4.42
CA THR A 433 20.00 -10.46 -5.87
C THR A 433 18.65 -10.36 -6.56
N SER A 434 18.65 -10.27 -7.88
CA SER A 434 17.42 -10.31 -8.68
C SER A 434 16.46 -9.11 -8.44
N ILE A 435 17.02 -7.92 -8.31
CA ILE A 435 16.20 -6.69 -8.21
C ILE A 435 15.40 -6.50 -9.50
N PRO A 436 14.12 -6.08 -9.42
CA PRO A 436 13.27 -5.84 -10.58
C PRO A 436 13.90 -4.87 -11.59
N GLY A 437 13.75 -5.16 -12.89
CA GLY A 437 14.39 -4.40 -13.97
C GLY A 437 13.98 -2.94 -14.07
N ASN A 438 12.82 -2.56 -13.49
CA ASN A 438 12.38 -1.16 -13.41
C ASN A 438 13.29 -0.27 -12.54
N PHE A 439 14.20 -0.82 -11.76
CA PHE A 439 15.24 -0.04 -11.06
C PHE A 439 16.44 0.33 -11.94
N GLY A 440 16.47 -0.15 -13.19
CA GLY A 440 17.56 0.15 -14.13
C GLY A 440 18.89 -0.54 -13.82
N PHE A 441 18.90 -1.52 -12.91
CA PHE A 441 20.09 -2.27 -12.56
C PHE A 441 20.37 -3.43 -13.53
N THR A 442 21.63 -3.84 -13.61
CA THR A 442 22.01 -5.01 -14.37
C THR A 442 21.61 -6.29 -13.62
N PRO A 443 20.96 -7.28 -14.26
CA PRO A 443 20.38 -8.44 -13.58
C PRO A 443 21.35 -9.30 -12.73
N ALA A 444 22.65 -9.22 -12.97
CA ALA A 444 23.68 -10.01 -12.29
C ALA A 444 24.28 -9.31 -11.04
N SER A 445 23.80 -8.13 -10.68
CA SER A 445 24.36 -7.38 -9.56
C SER A 445 23.75 -7.83 -8.25
N THR A 446 24.58 -7.88 -7.20
CA THR A 446 24.12 -7.96 -5.81
C THR A 446 24.03 -6.57 -5.22
N PHE A 447 23.13 -6.37 -4.26
CA PHE A 447 22.89 -5.09 -3.65
C PHE A 447 22.85 -5.22 -2.13
N ASP A 448 23.54 -4.32 -1.47
CA ASP A 448 23.51 -4.24 -0.03
C ASP A 448 22.33 -3.38 0.43
N VAL A 449 21.61 -3.88 1.42
CA VAL A 449 20.48 -3.24 2.07
C VAL A 449 20.81 -3.08 3.53
N GLN A 450 20.95 -1.83 3.96
CA GLN A 450 21.22 -1.48 5.35
C GLN A 450 19.98 -1.76 6.21
N LEU A 451 20.20 -2.45 7.32
CA LEU A 451 19.21 -2.64 8.38
C LEU A 451 19.51 -1.72 9.57
N PHE A 452 18.49 -1.42 10.35
CA PHE A 452 18.56 -0.60 11.57
C PHE A 452 17.94 -1.35 12.74
N GLY A 453 18.16 -0.87 13.94
CA GLY A 453 17.56 -1.47 15.14
C GLY A 453 16.04 -1.41 15.17
N ASN A 454 15.43 -0.48 14.41
CA ASN A 454 14.00 -0.31 14.22
C ASN A 454 13.50 -0.82 12.85
N THR A 455 14.33 -1.49 12.05
CA THR A 455 13.85 -2.20 10.85
C THR A 455 12.89 -3.32 11.26
N ASN A 456 11.69 -3.30 10.70
CA ASN A 456 10.71 -4.36 10.95
C ASN A 456 11.08 -5.63 10.18
N LEU A 457 11.37 -6.72 10.91
CA LEU A 457 11.64 -8.04 10.34
C LEU A 457 10.38 -8.91 10.46
N ASP A 458 9.57 -8.93 9.40
CA ASP A 458 8.36 -9.78 9.29
C ASP A 458 8.77 -11.17 8.80
N VAL A 459 9.31 -11.97 9.73
CA VAL A 459 9.86 -13.30 9.47
C VAL A 459 9.25 -14.32 10.42
N GLY A 460 9.17 -15.57 9.99
CA GLY A 460 8.75 -16.67 10.84
C GLY A 460 9.81 -17.04 11.89
N SER A 461 9.56 -18.07 12.66
CA SER A 461 10.45 -18.55 13.74
C SER A 461 11.85 -18.98 13.25
N ALA A 462 12.01 -19.28 11.96
CA ALA A 462 13.28 -19.63 11.38
C ALA A 462 14.21 -18.44 11.09
N GLY A 463 13.68 -17.20 11.17
CA GLY A 463 14.41 -15.99 10.79
C GLY A 463 14.65 -15.89 9.28
N LEU A 464 15.56 -14.98 8.88
CA LEU A 464 15.96 -14.80 7.49
C LEU A 464 16.75 -16.01 6.99
N ALA A 465 16.33 -16.62 5.89
CA ALA A 465 16.96 -17.78 5.27
C ALA A 465 17.60 -17.41 3.93
N ASN A 466 18.85 -17.78 3.71
CA ASN A 466 19.53 -17.56 2.44
C ASN A 466 18.81 -18.27 1.29
N ASN A 467 18.84 -17.66 0.11
CA ASN A 467 18.14 -18.07 -1.10
C ASN A 467 16.60 -18.03 -1.01
N ALA A 468 16.04 -17.47 0.06
CA ALA A 468 14.62 -17.26 0.16
C ALA A 468 14.22 -15.94 -0.53
N PRO A 469 13.00 -15.84 -1.09
CA PRO A 469 12.46 -14.57 -1.55
C PRO A 469 12.20 -13.68 -0.35
N VAL A 470 12.57 -12.41 -0.49
CA VAL A 470 12.33 -11.37 0.50
C VAL A 470 11.70 -10.15 -0.15
N ALA A 471 10.66 -9.63 0.44
CA ALA A 471 10.10 -8.34 0.07
C ALA A 471 10.71 -7.26 0.98
N ILE A 472 11.13 -6.18 0.36
CA ILE A 472 11.85 -5.09 1.02
C ILE A 472 11.11 -3.78 0.81
N ARG A 473 10.91 -3.03 1.90
CA ARG A 473 10.48 -1.64 1.90
C ARG A 473 11.65 -0.78 2.37
N ALA A 474 12.19 0.02 1.47
CA ALA A 474 13.42 0.76 1.74
C ALA A 474 13.46 2.11 1.05
N LEU A 475 14.21 3.05 1.63
CA LEU A 475 14.64 4.25 0.95
C LEU A 475 15.75 3.89 -0.05
N TYR A 476 15.58 4.31 -1.30
CA TYR A 476 16.60 4.18 -2.34
C TYR A 476 17.31 5.53 -2.50
N LEU A 477 18.46 5.71 -1.83
CA LEU A 477 19.11 7.01 -1.66
C LEU A 477 20.34 7.20 -2.54
N GLN A 478 20.94 6.12 -3.04
CA GLN A 478 22.09 6.23 -3.90
C GLN A 478 22.15 5.13 -4.94
N ASN A 479 22.60 5.48 -6.15
CA ASN A 479 22.83 4.51 -7.20
C ASN A 479 24.09 3.71 -6.84
N ASN A 480 23.95 2.41 -6.64
CA ASN A 480 25.07 1.56 -6.25
C ASN A 480 25.96 1.25 -7.45
N THR A 481 26.80 2.20 -7.82
CA THR A 481 27.95 1.95 -8.71
C THR A 481 29.18 1.47 -7.94
N ASN A 482 29.15 1.59 -6.60
CA ASN A 482 30.21 1.13 -5.70
C ASN A 482 29.59 0.07 -4.76
N THR A 483 29.96 -1.18 -4.93
CA THR A 483 29.43 -2.32 -4.17
C THR A 483 29.75 -2.28 -2.67
N ALA A 484 30.50 -1.29 -2.20
CA ALA A 484 30.86 -1.14 -0.79
C ALA A 484 29.86 -0.29 0.02
N ASP A 485 28.95 0.45 -0.65
CA ASP A 485 28.01 1.31 0.02
C ASP A 485 26.56 0.82 -0.22
N PRO A 486 25.70 0.71 0.80
CA PRO A 486 24.34 0.24 0.63
C PRO A 486 23.54 1.22 -0.25
N ALA A 487 22.80 0.67 -1.22
CA ALA A 487 21.91 1.46 -2.07
C ALA A 487 20.55 1.71 -1.40
N PHE A 488 20.13 0.79 -0.54
CA PHE A 488 18.82 0.76 0.10
C PHE A 488 18.95 0.76 1.62
N PHE A 489 18.00 1.45 2.26
CA PHE A 489 17.92 1.62 3.72
C PHE A 489 16.56 1.13 4.18
N ALA A 490 16.51 -0.07 4.75
CA ALA A 490 15.26 -0.79 4.95
C ALA A 490 14.49 -0.36 6.20
N ALA A 491 13.23 0.00 6.04
CA ALA A 491 12.26 0.06 7.12
C ALA A 491 11.66 -1.31 7.42
N LYS A 492 11.50 -2.18 6.38
CA LYS A 492 10.93 -3.51 6.55
C LYS A 492 11.58 -4.53 5.62
N VAL A 493 11.72 -5.75 6.13
CA VAL A 493 12.06 -6.95 5.36
C VAL A 493 11.07 -8.05 5.73
N ARG A 494 10.33 -8.53 4.74
CA ARG A 494 9.38 -9.65 4.87
C ARG A 494 9.94 -10.86 4.13
N GLN A 495 10.01 -12.00 4.77
CA GLN A 495 10.36 -13.26 4.10
C GLN A 495 9.08 -14.01 3.71
N HIS A 496 9.02 -14.47 2.45
CA HIS A 496 7.92 -15.25 1.86
C HIS A 496 8.13 -16.74 1.92
#